data_375c133869fc6e4949e8d663b3b53c4f
#
_entry.id   375c133869fc6e4949e8d663b3b53c4f
#
_cell.length_a   1.000
_cell.length_b   1.000
_cell.length_c   1.000
_cell.angle_alpha   90.00
_cell.angle_beta   90.00
_cell.angle_gamma   90.00
#
_symmetry.space_group_name_H-M   'P 1'
#
loop_
_entity.id
_entity.type
_entity.pdbx_description
1 polymer ?
#
loop_
_entity_poly.entity_id
_entity_poly.type
_entity_poly.pdbx_seq_one_letter_code
_entity_poly.pdbx_strand_id
1 'polypeptide(L)'
;MISSEIGKEVIKKELPLIPKLPGVYRMLNDKGDILYVGKAKNLPNRLKSYVAEKNHIIRTGRMLSQTRKLEITTTSNESEALLLEANLIKKHKPKFNILLRDDKSFPFIFIGNKDKWPQIKRHRGKKTKDGFYFGPFASAGSANWTIKMIQKIFH
;
A
#
# COMPACT_ATOMS: atom_id res chain seq x y z
N MET A 1 16.98 -23.71 2.70
CA MET A 1 15.53 -23.46 2.58
C MET A 1 15.19 -22.19 3.35
N ILE A 2 14.62 -21.20 2.68
CA ILE A 2 14.23 -19.93 3.32
C ILE A 2 12.92 -20.17 4.05
N SER A 3 12.94 -20.13 5.37
CA SER A 3 11.75 -20.41 6.19
C SER A 3 10.88 -19.18 6.34
N SER A 4 9.68 -19.21 5.78
CA SER A 4 8.65 -18.19 6.00
C SER A 4 8.00 -18.28 7.38
N GLU A 5 8.27 -19.36 8.12
CA GLU A 5 7.65 -19.63 9.42
C GLU A 5 7.94 -18.55 10.47
N ILE A 6 9.13 -17.94 10.42
CA ILE A 6 9.51 -16.88 11.35
C ILE A 6 8.52 -15.71 11.27
N GLY A 7 8.25 -15.20 10.05
CA GLY A 7 7.30 -14.11 9.86
C GLY A 7 5.87 -14.51 10.19
N LYS A 8 5.48 -15.74 9.91
CA LYS A 8 4.16 -16.27 10.30
C LYS A 8 3.98 -16.29 11.81
N GLU A 9 5.00 -16.69 12.56
CA GLU A 9 4.95 -16.69 14.03
C GLU A 9 4.85 -15.25 14.59
N VAL A 10 5.55 -14.28 14.00
CA VAL A 10 5.41 -12.86 14.35
C VAL A 10 3.96 -12.40 14.15
N ILE A 11 3.35 -12.74 13.02
CA ILE A 11 1.96 -12.39 12.72
C ILE A 11 1.00 -13.07 13.71
N LYS A 12 1.14 -14.37 13.94
CA LYS A 12 0.30 -15.13 14.88
C LYS A 12 0.29 -14.52 16.28
N LYS A 13 1.44 -14.06 16.73
CA LYS A 13 1.60 -13.47 18.06
C LYS A 13 0.86 -12.13 18.19
N GLU A 14 0.84 -11.34 17.13
CA GLU A 14 0.18 -10.04 17.12
C GLU A 14 -1.33 -10.10 16.81
N LEU A 15 -1.80 -11.14 16.11
CA LEU A 15 -3.18 -11.25 15.66
C LEU A 15 -4.25 -11.02 16.73
N PRO A 16 -4.11 -11.55 17.97
CA PRO A 16 -5.12 -11.33 19.01
C PRO A 16 -5.28 -9.87 19.43
N LEU A 17 -4.25 -9.04 19.19
CA LEU A 17 -4.21 -7.63 19.58
C LEU A 17 -4.70 -6.69 18.48
N ILE A 18 -4.95 -7.20 17.27
CA ILE A 18 -5.27 -6.38 16.10
C ILE A 18 -6.79 -6.24 15.97
N PRO A 19 -7.33 -5.00 16.01
CA PRO A 19 -8.77 -4.78 15.88
C PRO A 19 -9.25 -5.04 14.44
N LYS A 20 -10.52 -5.46 14.32
CA LYS A 20 -11.20 -5.68 13.03
C LYS A 20 -11.55 -4.35 12.36
N LEU A 21 -10.55 -3.60 11.98
CA LEU A 21 -10.66 -2.27 11.37
C LEU A 21 -9.84 -2.20 10.08
N PRO A 22 -10.17 -1.27 9.19
CA PRO A 22 -9.29 -0.95 8.07
C PRO A 22 -8.01 -0.30 8.58
N GLY A 23 -6.97 -0.42 7.80
CA GLY A 23 -5.69 0.18 8.15
C GLY A 23 -4.53 -0.29 7.29
N VAL A 24 -3.34 0.02 7.77
CA VAL A 24 -2.08 -0.29 7.12
C VAL A 24 -1.20 -1.09 8.08
N TYR A 25 -0.54 -2.10 7.57
CA TYR A 25 0.45 -2.88 8.30
C TYR A 25 1.84 -2.74 7.67
N ARG A 26 2.86 -2.79 8.51
CA ARG A 26 4.26 -2.73 8.12
C ARG A 26 4.98 -3.95 8.67
N MET A 27 5.73 -4.62 7.82
CA MET A 27 6.60 -5.71 8.21
C MET A 27 8.03 -5.21 8.24
N LEU A 28 8.71 -5.38 9.37
CA LEU A 28 10.05 -4.87 9.61
C LEU A 28 11.03 -6.02 9.88
N ASN A 29 12.30 -5.82 9.51
CA ASN A 29 13.38 -6.73 9.86
C ASN A 29 13.92 -6.48 11.30
N ASP A 30 14.94 -7.19 11.67
CA ASP A 30 15.61 -7.07 12.98
C ASP A 30 16.32 -5.72 13.18
N LYS A 31 16.67 -5.04 12.10
CA LYS A 31 17.29 -3.71 12.12
C LYS A 31 16.28 -2.56 12.17
N GLY A 32 14.98 -2.86 12.07
CA GLY A 32 13.92 -1.86 12.02
C GLY A 32 13.65 -1.30 10.64
N ASP A 33 14.24 -1.87 9.58
CA ASP A 33 13.93 -1.48 8.22
C ASP A 33 12.56 -2.00 7.81
N ILE A 34 11.77 -1.16 7.14
CA ILE A 34 10.47 -1.55 6.61
C ILE A 34 10.67 -2.40 5.36
N LEU A 35 10.27 -3.66 5.45
CA LEU A 35 10.34 -4.62 4.35
C LEU A 35 9.16 -4.49 3.41
N TYR A 36 7.99 -4.23 3.96
CA TYR A 36 6.73 -4.20 3.22
C TYR A 36 5.68 -3.35 3.93
N VAL A 37 4.90 -2.64 3.14
CA VAL A 37 3.72 -1.90 3.58
C VAL A 37 2.51 -2.43 2.81
N GLY A 38 1.46 -2.79 3.53
CA GLY A 38 0.20 -3.25 2.94
C GLY A 38 -1.01 -2.61 3.59
N LYS A 39 -2.09 -2.50 2.83
CA LYS A 39 -3.38 -2.06 3.34
C LYS A 39 -4.35 -3.22 3.49
N ALA A 40 -5.33 -3.05 4.36
CA ALA A 40 -6.42 -3.99 4.51
C ALA A 40 -7.72 -3.26 4.85
N LYS A 41 -8.83 -3.81 4.39
CA LYS A 41 -10.17 -3.44 4.82
C LYS A 41 -10.46 -3.98 6.21
N ASN A 42 -9.95 -5.17 6.50
CA ASN A 42 -9.97 -5.83 7.79
C ASN A 42 -8.58 -6.38 8.07
N LEU A 43 -7.85 -5.74 8.96
CA LEU A 43 -6.45 -6.08 9.25
C LEU A 43 -6.24 -7.53 9.69
N PRO A 44 -7.01 -8.09 10.67
CA PRO A 44 -6.82 -9.47 11.07
C PRO A 44 -7.04 -10.46 9.93
N ASN A 45 -8.06 -10.27 9.10
CA ASN A 45 -8.35 -11.17 7.99
C ASN A 45 -7.22 -11.18 6.96
N ARG A 46 -6.69 -10.01 6.64
CA ARG A 46 -5.56 -9.89 5.69
C ARG A 46 -4.31 -10.59 6.23
N LEU A 47 -4.00 -10.37 7.50
CA LEU A 47 -2.81 -10.95 8.12
C LEU A 47 -2.94 -12.47 8.33
N LYS A 48 -4.14 -12.96 8.65
CA LYS A 48 -4.42 -14.41 8.69
C LYS A 48 -4.14 -15.09 7.36
N SER A 49 -4.36 -14.42 6.24
CA SER A 49 -4.10 -15.01 4.92
C SER A 49 -2.63 -15.36 4.71
N TYR A 50 -1.69 -14.59 5.26
CA TYR A 50 -0.27 -14.93 5.22
C TYR A 50 0.06 -16.18 6.03
N VAL A 51 -0.61 -16.36 7.15
CA VAL A 51 -0.40 -17.53 8.03
C VAL A 51 -1.02 -18.78 7.44
N ALA A 52 -2.22 -18.66 6.85
CA ALA A 52 -2.97 -19.79 6.28
C ALA A 52 -2.36 -20.32 4.98
N GLU A 53 -1.71 -19.48 4.20
CA GLU A 53 -1.15 -19.87 2.91
C GLU A 53 0.09 -20.75 3.10
N LYS A 54 0.02 -21.96 2.55
CA LYS A 54 1.11 -22.94 2.66
C LYS A 54 2.24 -22.67 1.67
N ASN A 55 1.90 -22.26 0.45
CA ASN A 55 2.83 -22.05 -0.65
C ASN A 55 2.80 -20.60 -1.11
N HIS A 56 3.60 -19.77 -0.46
CA HIS A 56 3.79 -18.40 -0.89
C HIS A 56 4.61 -18.32 -2.18
N ILE A 57 4.31 -17.32 -3.02
CA ILE A 57 5.23 -16.95 -4.08
C ILE A 57 6.59 -16.61 -3.46
N ILE A 58 7.67 -16.81 -4.22
CA ILE A 58 9.05 -16.67 -3.73
C ILE A 58 9.28 -15.34 -3.02
N ARG A 59 8.76 -14.25 -3.58
CA ARG A 59 8.90 -12.91 -3.01
C ARG A 59 8.27 -12.79 -1.64
N THR A 60 7.05 -13.26 -1.47
CA THR A 60 6.34 -13.25 -0.17
C THR A 60 7.02 -14.14 0.85
N GLY A 61 7.48 -15.31 0.44
CA GLY A 61 8.25 -16.22 1.29
C GLY A 61 9.54 -15.57 1.82
N ARG A 62 10.28 -14.88 0.95
CA ARG A 62 11.49 -14.14 1.35
C ARG A 62 11.18 -12.99 2.31
N MET A 63 10.10 -12.26 2.06
CA MET A 63 9.65 -11.19 2.95
C MET A 63 9.35 -11.74 4.35
N LEU A 64 8.54 -12.78 4.43
CA LEU A 64 8.18 -13.41 5.72
C LEU A 64 9.40 -13.97 6.44
N SER A 65 10.37 -14.54 5.72
CA SER A 65 11.60 -15.07 6.33
C SER A 65 12.45 -14.00 7.02
N GLN A 66 12.35 -12.76 6.57
CA GLN A 66 13.09 -11.61 7.13
C GLN A 66 12.27 -10.81 8.15
N THR A 67 10.95 -11.02 8.22
CA THR A 67 10.07 -10.28 9.13
C THR A 67 10.33 -10.67 10.59
N ARG A 68 10.58 -9.67 11.41
CA ARG A 68 10.83 -9.81 12.87
C ARG A 68 9.87 -8.98 13.71
N LYS A 69 9.24 -7.98 13.11
CA LYS A 69 8.29 -7.08 13.77
C LYS A 69 7.15 -6.72 12.83
N LEU A 70 5.97 -6.58 13.41
CA LEU A 70 4.77 -6.12 12.73
C LEU A 70 4.27 -4.83 13.40
N GLU A 71 4.05 -3.79 12.62
CA GLU A 71 3.45 -2.54 13.06
C GLU A 71 2.12 -2.30 12.36
N ILE A 72 1.14 -1.81 13.12
CA ILE A 72 -0.23 -1.59 12.64
C ILE A 72 -0.61 -0.12 12.86
N THR A 73 -1.26 0.46 11.86
CA THR A 73 -1.96 1.74 11.98
C THR A 73 -3.39 1.55 11.50
N THR A 74 -4.35 1.72 12.41
CA THR A 74 -5.77 1.68 12.05
C THR A 74 -6.21 3.01 11.43
N THR A 75 -7.18 2.95 10.53
CA THR A 75 -7.77 4.12 9.88
C THR A 75 -9.29 4.08 10.04
N SER A 76 -9.95 5.23 9.84
CA SER A 76 -11.41 5.33 9.96
C SER A 76 -12.14 4.61 8.84
N ASN A 77 -11.51 4.50 7.68
CA ASN A 77 -12.09 3.87 6.50
C ASN A 77 -11.00 3.36 5.56
N GLU A 78 -11.43 2.64 4.53
CA GLU A 78 -10.53 2.05 3.53
C GLU A 78 -9.82 3.11 2.68
N SER A 79 -10.44 4.27 2.48
CA SER A 79 -9.86 5.39 1.72
C SER A 79 -8.63 5.95 2.40
N GLU A 80 -8.72 6.17 3.71
CA GLU A 80 -7.57 6.61 4.51
C GLU A 80 -6.44 5.58 4.50
N ALA A 81 -6.79 4.29 4.58
CA ALA A 81 -5.81 3.22 4.49
C ALA A 81 -5.07 3.23 3.16
N LEU A 82 -5.78 3.47 2.05
CA LEU A 82 -5.18 3.56 0.72
C LEU A 82 -4.19 4.73 0.62
N LEU A 83 -4.58 5.90 1.11
CA LEU A 83 -3.73 7.10 1.10
C LEU A 83 -2.50 6.92 1.99
N LEU A 84 -2.69 6.36 3.18
CA LEU A 84 -1.59 6.09 4.10
C LEU A 84 -0.61 5.08 3.52
N GLU A 85 -1.09 3.99 2.91
CA GLU A 85 -0.25 3.00 2.23
C GLU A 85 0.61 3.67 1.15
N ALA A 86 -0.02 4.44 0.26
CA ALA A 86 0.67 5.12 -0.82
C ALA A 86 1.76 6.07 -0.30
N ASN A 87 1.46 6.84 0.73
CA ASN A 87 2.41 7.77 1.36
C ASN A 87 3.60 7.03 2.01
N LEU A 88 3.34 5.94 2.71
CA LEU A 88 4.37 5.14 3.37
C LEU A 88 5.28 4.44 2.35
N ILE A 89 4.71 3.90 1.29
CA ILE A 89 5.49 3.29 0.19
C ILE A 89 6.39 4.34 -0.48
N LYS A 90 5.86 5.51 -0.75
CA LYS A 90 6.62 6.61 -1.36
C LYS A 90 7.76 7.09 -0.46
N LYS A 91 7.49 7.22 0.84
CA LYS A 91 8.46 7.71 1.84
C LYS A 91 9.58 6.70 2.09
N HIS A 92 9.22 5.44 2.31
CA HIS A 92 10.15 4.40 2.77
C HIS A 92 10.70 3.51 1.68
N LYS A 93 10.05 3.45 0.52
CA LYS A 93 10.43 2.58 -0.61
C LYS A 93 10.77 1.15 -0.16
N PRO A 94 9.83 0.44 0.48
CA PRO A 94 10.12 -0.85 1.08
C PRO A 94 10.58 -1.87 0.05
N LYS A 95 11.54 -2.68 0.44
CA LYS A 95 12.22 -3.64 -0.45
C LYS A 95 11.28 -4.60 -1.19
N PHE A 96 10.22 -5.05 -0.52
CA PHE A 96 9.31 -6.05 -1.08
C PHE A 96 8.02 -5.48 -1.70
N ASN A 97 7.79 -4.19 -1.58
CA ASN A 97 6.77 -3.55 -2.39
C ASN A 97 7.26 -3.45 -3.84
N ILE A 98 6.31 -3.55 -4.78
CA ILE A 98 6.60 -3.16 -6.15
C ILE A 98 6.99 -1.68 -6.09
N LEU A 99 8.24 -1.37 -6.43
CA LEU A 99 8.72 0.01 -6.47
C LEU A 99 7.88 0.79 -7.47
N LEU A 100 7.04 1.65 -6.93
CA LEU A 100 6.33 2.65 -7.70
C LEU A 100 7.35 3.75 -8.07
N ARG A 101 8.20 3.44 -9.03
CA ARG A 101 9.09 4.44 -9.63
C ARG A 101 8.26 5.38 -10.50
N ASP A 102 8.79 6.53 -10.85
CA ASP A 102 8.28 7.40 -11.92
C ASP A 102 8.38 6.66 -13.27
N ASP A 103 7.75 5.50 -13.32
CA ASP A 103 7.70 4.65 -14.49
C ASP A 103 6.42 4.97 -15.27
N LYS A 104 6.55 5.05 -16.58
CA LYS A 104 5.45 5.27 -17.52
C LYS A 104 4.33 4.23 -17.39
N SER A 105 4.59 3.09 -16.81
CA SER A 105 3.63 2.01 -16.61
C SER A 105 2.65 2.26 -15.46
N PHE A 106 3.00 3.11 -14.47
CA PHE A 106 2.14 3.37 -13.32
C PHE A 106 1.27 4.61 -13.52
N PRO A 107 -0.02 4.54 -13.14
CA PRO A 107 -0.92 5.68 -13.27
C PRO A 107 -0.72 6.73 -12.19
N PHE A 108 -0.94 7.96 -12.56
CA PHE A 108 -1.01 9.14 -11.70
C PHE A 108 -2.41 9.74 -11.74
N ILE A 109 -2.76 10.52 -10.74
CA ILE A 109 -3.86 11.45 -10.78
C ILE A 109 -3.31 12.82 -11.18
N PHE A 110 -3.86 13.38 -12.24
CA PHE A 110 -3.47 14.70 -12.76
C PHE A 110 -4.59 15.72 -12.52
N ILE A 111 -4.20 16.88 -12.02
CA ILE A 111 -5.07 18.05 -11.85
C ILE A 111 -4.41 19.22 -12.58
N GLY A 112 -5.06 19.69 -13.65
CA GLY A 112 -4.58 20.84 -14.43
C GLY A 112 -4.72 22.14 -13.65
N ASN A 113 -3.74 23.05 -13.81
CA ASN A 113 -3.76 24.36 -13.13
C ASN A 113 -4.22 25.50 -14.05
N LYS A 114 -4.38 25.24 -15.34
CA LYS A 114 -4.72 26.27 -16.34
C LYS A 114 -6.23 26.40 -16.61
N ASP A 115 -7.02 25.46 -16.14
CA ASP A 115 -8.47 25.46 -16.41
C ASP A 115 -9.22 26.19 -15.29
N LYS A 116 -10.20 27.02 -15.69
CA LYS A 116 -11.12 27.65 -14.74
C LYS A 116 -11.84 26.63 -13.85
N TRP A 117 -12.05 25.43 -14.39
CA TRP A 117 -12.62 24.26 -13.72
C TRP A 117 -11.68 23.07 -13.89
N PRO A 118 -10.67 22.91 -13.01
CA PRO A 118 -9.68 21.85 -13.16
C PRO A 118 -10.35 20.48 -13.09
N GLN A 119 -10.10 19.67 -14.11
CA GLN A 119 -10.58 18.29 -14.13
C GLN A 119 -9.55 17.36 -13.50
N ILE A 120 -10.04 16.44 -12.67
CA ILE A 120 -9.24 15.36 -12.12
C ILE A 120 -9.24 14.21 -13.11
N LYS A 121 -8.06 13.84 -13.61
CA LYS A 121 -7.90 12.80 -14.63
C LYS A 121 -6.83 11.80 -14.23
N ARG A 122 -6.99 10.56 -14.68
CA ARG A 122 -5.92 9.58 -14.64
C ARG A 122 -4.90 9.89 -15.74
N HIS A 123 -3.63 9.84 -15.39
CA HIS A 123 -2.51 10.06 -16.32
C HIS A 123 -1.54 8.89 -16.31
N ARG A 124 -1.02 8.54 -17.47
CA ARG A 124 0.09 7.60 -17.67
C ARG A 124 1.10 8.20 -18.61
N GLY A 125 2.37 7.89 -18.42
CA GLY A 125 3.45 8.33 -19.27
C GLY A 125 4.13 9.61 -18.80
N LYS A 126 4.80 10.31 -19.70
CA LYS A 126 5.56 11.52 -19.37
C LYS A 126 4.65 12.61 -18.79
N LYS A 127 5.15 13.26 -17.77
CA LYS A 127 4.50 14.42 -17.15
C LYS A 127 4.76 15.68 -17.98
N THR A 128 4.03 15.80 -19.09
CA THR A 128 4.21 16.92 -20.05
C THR A 128 3.23 18.07 -19.87
N LYS A 129 2.16 17.84 -19.11
CA LYS A 129 1.13 18.85 -18.86
C LYS A 129 1.45 19.64 -17.60
N ASP A 130 1.13 20.94 -17.65
CA ASP A 130 1.28 21.83 -16.53
C ASP A 130 0.15 21.63 -15.52
N GLY A 131 0.51 21.28 -14.29
CA GLY A 131 -0.44 20.91 -13.24
C GLY A 131 0.19 20.04 -12.16
N PHE A 132 -0.66 19.46 -11.33
CA PHE A 132 -0.25 18.62 -10.21
C PHE A 132 -0.41 17.14 -10.54
N TYR A 133 0.60 16.36 -10.22
CA TYR A 133 0.61 14.91 -10.38
C TYR A 133 0.72 14.24 -9.03
N PHE A 134 -0.26 13.40 -8.70
CA PHE A 134 -0.29 12.63 -7.45
C PHE A 134 -0.14 11.15 -7.75
N GLY A 135 0.71 10.48 -7.02
CA GLY A 135 1.02 9.08 -7.20
C GLY A 135 2.52 8.85 -7.24
N PRO A 136 3.01 7.79 -7.85
CA PRO A 136 2.26 6.81 -8.67
C PRO A 136 1.35 5.87 -7.87
N PHE A 137 0.30 5.37 -8.50
CA PHE A 137 -0.60 4.36 -7.94
C PHE A 137 -0.22 2.97 -8.42
N ALA A 138 -0.42 1.96 -7.59
CA ALA A 138 -0.06 0.58 -7.91
C ALA A 138 -0.87 -0.01 -9.07
N SER A 139 -2.10 0.49 -9.29
CA SER A 139 -2.98 0.04 -10.35
C SER A 139 -3.89 1.15 -10.86
N ALA A 140 -4.43 0.95 -12.06
CA ALA A 140 -5.45 1.83 -12.60
C ALA A 140 -6.73 1.83 -11.74
N GLY A 141 -7.07 0.69 -11.14
CA GLY A 141 -8.19 0.57 -10.22
C GLY A 141 -8.06 1.47 -9.00
N SER A 142 -6.89 1.47 -8.36
CA SER A 142 -6.60 2.32 -7.20
C SER A 142 -6.69 3.80 -7.56
N ALA A 143 -6.15 4.22 -8.71
CA ALA A 143 -6.23 5.60 -9.18
C ALA A 143 -7.68 6.01 -9.46
N ASN A 144 -8.44 5.19 -10.19
CA ASN A 144 -9.84 5.46 -10.51
C ASN A 144 -10.72 5.55 -9.26
N TRP A 145 -10.50 4.66 -8.31
CA TRP A 145 -11.24 4.67 -7.05
C TRP A 145 -10.97 5.96 -6.27
N THR A 146 -9.72 6.39 -6.18
CA THR A 146 -9.34 7.66 -5.53
C THR A 146 -9.99 8.86 -6.21
N ILE A 147 -10.00 8.89 -7.55
CA ILE A 147 -10.68 9.94 -8.32
C ILE A 147 -12.17 10.00 -7.98
N LYS A 148 -12.85 8.86 -7.97
CA LYS A 148 -14.28 8.78 -7.61
C LYS A 148 -14.56 9.29 -6.19
N MET A 149 -13.69 8.97 -5.24
CA MET A 149 -13.82 9.44 -3.86
C MET A 149 -13.66 10.95 -3.76
N ILE A 150 -12.64 11.51 -4.43
CA ILE A 150 -12.43 12.96 -4.46
C ILE A 150 -13.64 13.67 -5.08
N GLN A 151 -14.16 13.16 -6.19
CA GLN A 151 -15.33 13.72 -6.86
C GLN A 151 -16.59 13.70 -5.99
N LYS A 152 -16.77 12.71 -5.13
CA LYS A 152 -17.89 12.67 -4.17
C LYS A 152 -17.79 13.73 -3.07
N ILE A 153 -16.58 14.09 -2.67
CA ILE A 153 -16.34 15.06 -1.59
C ILE A 153 -16.54 16.49 -2.08
N PHE A 154 -16.22 16.77 -3.33
CA PHE A 154 -16.20 18.11 -3.92
C PHE A 154 -17.35 18.37 -4.92
N HIS A 155 -18.51 17.77 -4.71
CA HIS A 155 -19.74 18.09 -5.43
C HIS A 155 -20.49 19.24 -4.78
#